data_a90ed70437c97171586b08f6d59504d2
#
_entry.id   a90ed70437c97171586b08f6d59504d2
#
_cell.length_a   1.000
_cell.length_b   1.000
_cell.length_c   1.000
_cell.angle_alpha   90.00
_cell.angle_beta   90.00
_cell.angle_gamma   90.00
#
_symmetry.space_group_name_H-M   'P 1'
#
loop_
_entity.id
_entity.type
_entity.pdbx_description
1 polymer ?
#
loop_
_entity_poly.entity_id
_entity_poly.type
_entity_poly.pdbx_seq_one_letter_code
_entity_poly.pdbx_strand_id
1 'polypeptide(L)' 'EREEHKAEMAKVTEAINNNTIALEALKGKLDGN' A
#
# COMPACT_ATOMS: atom_id res chain seq x y z
N GLU A 1 -3.35 16.18 -16.86
CA GLU A 1 -4.79 16.31 -16.85
C GLU A 1 -5.39 15.70 -15.59
N ARG A 2 -6.53 16.25 -15.13
CA ARG A 2 -7.12 15.88 -13.85
C ARG A 2 -7.51 14.40 -13.80
N GLU A 3 -8.12 13.91 -14.89
CA GLU A 3 -8.56 12.51 -14.92
C GLU A 3 -7.40 11.55 -14.89
N GLU A 4 -6.34 11.85 -15.65
CA GLU A 4 -5.17 11.01 -15.64
C GLU A 4 -4.49 11.03 -14.27
N HIS A 5 -4.41 12.19 -13.68
CA HIS A 5 -3.79 12.33 -12.36
C HIS A 5 -4.57 11.54 -11.33
N LYS A 6 -5.89 11.60 -11.41
CA LYS A 6 -6.74 10.89 -10.48
C LYS A 6 -6.54 9.38 -10.58
N ALA A 7 -6.44 8.88 -11.81
CA ALA A 7 -6.23 7.44 -12.02
C ALA A 7 -4.85 7.02 -11.50
N GLU A 8 -3.85 7.86 -11.74
CA GLU A 8 -2.50 7.56 -11.27
C GLU A 8 -2.44 7.55 -9.75
N MET A 9 -3.13 8.52 -9.12
CA MET A 9 -3.14 8.58 -7.68
C MET A 9 -3.85 7.36 -7.08
N ALA A 10 -4.89 6.87 -7.74
CA ALA A 10 -5.58 5.68 -7.27
C ALA A 10 -4.65 4.48 -7.28
N LYS A 11 -3.81 4.35 -8.32
CA LYS A 11 -2.87 3.26 -8.41
C LYS A 11 -1.79 3.37 -7.33
N VAL A 12 -1.31 4.58 -7.09
CA VAL A 12 -0.30 4.80 -6.06
C VAL A 12 -0.88 4.46 -4.69
N THR A 13 -2.10 4.88 -4.43
CA THR A 13 -2.75 4.59 -3.16
C THR A 13 -2.90 3.08 -2.97
N GLU A 14 -3.28 2.37 -4.03
CA GLU A 14 -3.43 0.93 -3.95
C GLU A 14 -2.10 0.26 -3.64
N ALA A 15 -1.02 0.72 -4.29
CA ALA A 15 0.29 0.15 -4.05
C ALA A 15 0.74 0.40 -2.62
N ILE A 16 0.49 1.59 -2.10
CA ILE A 16 0.86 1.90 -0.73
C ILE A 16 0.07 1.05 0.24
N ASN A 17 -1.23 0.87 -0.01
CA ASN A 17 -2.05 0.03 0.85
C ASN A 17 -1.55 -1.41 0.85
N ASN A 18 -1.22 -1.94 -0.31
CA ASN A 18 -0.71 -3.31 -0.42
C ASN A 18 0.62 -3.44 0.33
N ASN A 19 1.50 -2.46 0.17
CA ASN A 19 2.78 -2.47 0.86
C ASN A 19 2.59 -2.39 2.37
N THR A 20 1.67 -1.56 2.83
CA THR A 20 1.39 -1.41 4.25
C THR A 20 0.90 -2.74 4.82
N ILE A 21 0.00 -3.42 4.12
CA ILE A 21 -0.51 -4.71 4.57
C ILE A 21 0.64 -5.72 4.67
N ALA A 22 1.53 -5.74 3.68
CA ALA A 22 2.65 -6.66 3.67
C ALA A 22 3.60 -6.39 4.83
N LEU A 23 3.85 -5.10 5.09
CA LEU A 23 4.75 -4.74 6.19
C LEU A 23 4.15 -5.08 7.54
N GLU A 24 2.85 -4.88 7.69
CA GLU A 24 2.19 -5.22 8.94
C GLU A 24 2.20 -6.72 9.18
N ALA A 25 2.02 -7.50 8.12
CA ALA A 25 2.09 -8.94 8.24
C ALA A 25 3.49 -9.39 8.65
N LEU A 26 4.50 -8.76 8.06
CA LEU A 26 5.88 -9.08 8.42
C LEU A 26 6.17 -8.71 9.86
N LYS A 27 5.71 -7.53 10.28
CA LYS A 27 5.91 -7.09 11.64
C LYS A 27 5.24 -8.05 12.62
N GLY A 28 4.06 -8.54 12.28
CA GLY A 28 3.37 -9.50 13.11
C GLY A 28 4.17 -10.77 13.31
N LYS A 29 4.81 -11.23 12.24
CA LYS A 29 5.64 -12.44 12.34
C LYS A 29 6.84 -12.20 13.25
N LEU A 30 7.47 -11.04 13.10
CA LEU A 30 8.63 -10.73 13.91
C LEU A 30 8.27 -10.56 15.38
N ASP A 31 7.14 -9.92 15.64
CA ASP A 31 6.70 -9.70 17.01
C ASP A 31 6.11 -10.96 17.63
N GLY A 32 5.55 -11.83 16.82
CA GLY A 32 4.92 -13.05 17.29
C GLY A 32 5.90 -14.11 17.72
N ASN A 33 7.17 -13.90 17.41
CA ASN A 33 8.21 -14.81 17.82
C ASN A 33 8.94 -14.27 19.03
#